data_6c3d9147ef5569719875f4509a587da8
#
_entry.id   6c3d9147ef5569719875f4509a587da8
#
_cell.length_a   1.000
_cell.length_b   1.000
_cell.length_c   1.000
_cell.angle_alpha   90.00
_cell.angle_beta   90.00
_cell.angle_gamma   90.00
#
_symmetry.space_group_name_H-M   'P 1'
#
loop_
_entity.id
_entity.type
_entity.pdbx_description
1 polymer ?
#
loop_
_entity_poly.entity_id
_entity_poly.type
_entity_poly.pdbx_seq_one_letter_code
_entity_poly.pdbx_strand_id
1 'polypeptide(L)'
;AQMPFASSAYAQTIATLKMMIPANPGGGWDQTGRALAAAMQSAKAVGSVQFDNKGGAAGTIGLTQFINAQKGDPNAVLMGGMVMVGGIELQKSPVNLTMVTPIARLTSEYLVVVVPANSPYKTMGDLVAAFKADPGKVSWHGGSAGGSDHILAGLIARAVGVDPAKVNYVAAKG
;
A
#
# COMPACT_ATOMS: atom_id res chain seq x y z
N ALA A 1 -42.92 10.88 36.56
CA ALA A 1 -41.89 10.08 35.90
C ALA A 1 -41.08 11.00 34.98
N GLN A 2 -39.87 11.34 35.37
CA GLN A 2 -38.94 12.10 34.52
C GLN A 2 -38.26 11.09 33.56
N MET A 3 -38.44 11.32 32.28
CA MET A 3 -37.66 10.58 31.27
C MET A 3 -36.20 11.09 31.30
N PRO A 4 -35.20 10.20 31.32
CA PRO A 4 -33.82 10.63 31.20
C PRO A 4 -33.62 11.18 29.78
N PHE A 5 -33.14 12.41 29.67
CA PHE A 5 -32.66 12.97 28.42
C PHE A 5 -31.49 12.10 27.94
N ALA A 6 -31.67 11.40 26.83
CA ALA A 6 -30.56 10.75 26.12
C ALA A 6 -29.64 11.88 25.69
N SER A 7 -28.49 12.02 26.33
CA SER A 7 -27.42 12.88 25.85
C SER A 7 -26.94 12.30 24.53
N SER A 8 -27.22 13.01 23.43
CA SER A 8 -26.60 12.71 22.12
C SER A 8 -25.11 12.77 22.32
N ALA A 9 -24.44 11.64 22.25
CA ALA A 9 -22.98 11.58 22.17
C ALA A 9 -22.59 12.22 20.83
N TYR A 10 -22.33 13.52 20.85
CA TYR A 10 -21.69 14.17 19.72
C TYR A 10 -20.30 13.56 19.59
N ALA A 11 -20.05 12.84 18.49
CA ALA A 11 -18.71 12.41 18.15
C ALA A 11 -17.82 13.65 18.15
N GLN A 12 -16.79 13.65 18.98
CA GLN A 12 -15.87 14.79 19.09
C GLN A 12 -15.19 14.97 17.73
N THR A 13 -15.45 16.10 17.06
CA THR A 13 -14.81 16.42 15.79
C THR A 13 -13.31 16.60 16.02
N ILE A 14 -12.50 15.86 15.29
CA ILE A 14 -11.03 16.03 15.31
C ILE A 14 -10.71 17.36 14.62
N ALA A 15 -10.15 18.33 15.36
CA ALA A 15 -9.82 19.63 14.79
C ALA A 15 -8.79 19.52 13.66
N THR A 16 -7.71 18.77 13.89
CA THR A 16 -6.67 18.49 12.87
C THR A 16 -6.24 17.04 12.97
N LEU A 17 -6.40 16.30 11.88
CA LEU A 17 -5.89 14.93 11.73
C LEU A 17 -4.52 14.98 11.09
N LYS A 18 -3.54 14.32 11.67
CA LYS A 18 -2.20 14.09 11.06
C LYS A 18 -2.24 12.79 10.27
N MET A 19 -1.96 12.85 8.99
CA MET A 19 -1.98 11.68 8.12
C MET A 19 -0.59 11.41 7.55
N MET A 20 0.07 10.39 8.06
CA MET A 20 1.31 9.86 7.48
C MET A 20 0.98 9.06 6.23
N ILE A 21 1.58 9.42 5.11
CA ILE A 21 1.47 8.72 3.83
C ILE A 21 2.87 8.22 3.44
N PRO A 22 3.16 6.92 3.60
CA PRO A 22 4.49 6.37 3.32
C PRO A 22 4.70 6.13 1.82
N ALA A 23 4.43 7.15 1.03
CA ALA A 23 4.57 7.18 -0.42
C ALA A 23 4.94 8.61 -0.88
N ASN A 24 5.47 8.70 -2.11
CA ASN A 24 5.68 9.98 -2.74
C ASN A 24 4.34 10.68 -3.06
N PRO A 25 4.29 12.01 -3.07
CA PRO A 25 3.11 12.75 -3.53
C PRO A 25 2.69 12.29 -4.93
N GLY A 26 1.37 12.10 -5.13
CA GLY A 26 0.80 11.62 -6.38
C GLY A 26 0.76 10.09 -6.54
N GLY A 27 1.42 9.33 -5.69
CA GLY A 27 1.32 7.86 -5.66
C GLY A 27 -0.06 7.36 -5.17
N GLY A 28 -0.34 6.07 -5.34
CA GLY A 28 -1.66 5.49 -5.02
C GLY A 28 -2.09 5.73 -3.57
N TRP A 29 -1.20 5.57 -2.60
CA TRP A 29 -1.52 5.86 -1.18
C TRP A 29 -1.75 7.34 -0.92
N ASP A 30 -1.06 8.24 -1.62
CA ASP A 30 -1.29 9.69 -1.51
C ASP A 30 -2.67 10.07 -2.06
N GLN A 31 -3.02 9.56 -3.23
CA GLN A 31 -4.35 9.79 -3.81
C GLN A 31 -5.46 9.25 -2.90
N THR A 32 -5.32 8.02 -2.39
CA THR A 32 -6.28 7.42 -1.46
C THR A 32 -6.40 8.22 -0.15
N GLY A 33 -5.27 8.63 0.43
CA GLY A 33 -5.26 9.44 1.65
C GLY A 33 -5.93 10.79 1.47
N ARG A 34 -5.69 11.46 0.35
CA ARG A 34 -6.34 12.76 0.04
C ARG A 34 -7.84 12.60 -0.23
N ALA A 35 -8.26 11.54 -0.90
CA ALA A 35 -9.68 11.25 -1.11
C ALA A 35 -10.39 10.96 0.22
N LEU A 36 -9.77 10.17 1.11
CA LEU A 36 -10.28 9.93 2.47
C LEU A 36 -10.40 11.23 3.26
N ALA A 37 -9.36 12.07 3.23
CA ALA A 37 -9.37 13.36 3.92
C ALA A 37 -10.51 14.25 3.45
N ALA A 38 -10.73 14.36 2.13
CA ALA A 38 -11.82 15.13 1.56
C ALA A 38 -13.19 14.60 2.03
N ALA A 39 -13.38 13.28 2.05
CA ALA A 39 -14.61 12.65 2.54
C ALA A 39 -14.85 12.92 4.03
N MET A 40 -13.81 12.80 4.87
CA MET A 40 -13.90 13.06 6.31
C MET A 40 -14.22 14.53 6.62
N GLN A 41 -13.64 15.47 5.87
CA GLN A 41 -13.92 16.89 5.99
C GLN A 41 -15.36 17.22 5.54
N SER A 42 -15.81 16.64 4.42
CA SER A 42 -17.19 16.77 3.93
C SER A 42 -18.21 16.24 4.95
N ALA A 43 -17.89 15.13 5.61
CA ALA A 43 -18.70 14.54 6.68
C ALA A 43 -18.57 15.29 8.02
N LYS A 44 -17.77 16.36 8.11
CA LYS A 44 -17.46 17.10 9.34
C LYS A 44 -16.88 16.23 10.46
N ALA A 45 -16.28 15.11 10.12
CA ALA A 45 -15.58 14.23 11.07
C ALA A 45 -14.22 14.83 11.50
N VAL A 46 -13.57 15.58 10.59
CA VAL A 46 -12.34 16.31 10.85
C VAL A 46 -12.44 17.75 10.34
N GLY A 47 -11.80 18.70 11.02
CA GLY A 47 -11.74 20.10 10.59
C GLY A 47 -10.70 20.29 9.47
N SER A 48 -9.51 19.77 9.68
CA SER A 48 -8.41 19.83 8.71
C SER A 48 -7.59 18.54 8.74
N VAL A 49 -6.81 18.31 7.66
CA VAL A 49 -5.86 17.18 7.58
C VAL A 49 -4.49 17.71 7.22
N GLN A 50 -3.50 17.36 8.02
CA GLN A 50 -2.09 17.62 7.76
C GLN A 50 -1.44 16.36 7.19
N PHE A 51 -0.92 16.44 5.97
CA PHE A 51 -0.27 15.33 5.30
C PHE A 51 1.24 15.35 5.54
N ASP A 52 1.83 14.18 5.83
CA ASP A 52 3.27 13.95 5.86
C ASP A 52 3.60 12.81 4.90
N ASN A 53 4.22 13.12 3.76
CA ASN A 53 4.62 12.14 2.76
C ASN A 53 6.05 11.66 3.03
N LYS A 54 6.23 10.36 3.31
CA LYS A 54 7.53 9.71 3.56
C LYS A 54 7.67 8.43 2.76
N GLY A 55 7.93 8.57 1.46
CA GLY A 55 8.19 7.44 0.58
C GLY A 55 9.52 6.76 0.87
N GLY A 56 9.69 5.55 0.31
CA GLY A 56 10.91 4.77 0.36
C GLY A 56 10.76 3.43 1.08
N ALA A 57 11.56 2.46 0.65
CA ALA A 57 11.64 1.12 1.21
C ALA A 57 10.27 0.43 1.36
N ALA A 58 9.42 0.50 0.32
CA ALA A 58 8.05 -0.02 0.32
C ALA A 58 7.18 0.52 1.49
N GLY A 59 7.47 1.75 1.96
CA GLY A 59 6.73 2.42 3.03
C GLY A 59 7.26 2.17 4.45
N THR A 60 8.28 1.33 4.65
CA THR A 60 8.81 1.04 5.99
C THR A 60 9.49 2.24 6.64
N ILE A 61 10.01 3.19 5.86
CA ILE A 61 10.57 4.44 6.39
C ILE A 61 9.47 5.27 7.08
N GLY A 62 8.34 5.49 6.40
CA GLY A 62 7.20 6.20 6.98
C GLY A 62 6.58 5.47 8.15
N LEU A 63 6.47 4.13 8.10
CA LEU A 63 6.02 3.31 9.23
C LEU A 63 6.90 3.51 10.46
N THR A 64 8.22 3.46 10.31
CA THR A 64 9.17 3.66 11.40
C THR A 64 9.01 5.06 12.01
N GLN A 65 8.91 6.08 11.18
CA GLN A 65 8.72 7.45 11.66
C GLN A 65 7.38 7.59 12.39
N PHE A 66 6.31 7.02 11.86
CA PHE A 66 4.99 7.06 12.49
C PHE A 66 4.99 6.42 13.88
N ILE A 67 5.56 5.21 14.01
CA ILE A 67 5.65 4.51 15.29
C ILE A 67 6.46 5.34 16.30
N ASN A 68 7.57 5.94 15.89
CA ASN A 68 8.44 6.67 16.81
C ASN A 68 7.89 8.04 17.21
N ALA A 69 7.23 8.76 16.28
CA ALA A 69 6.83 10.14 16.49
C ALA A 69 5.36 10.31 16.89
N GLN A 70 4.48 9.34 16.58
CA GLN A 70 3.02 9.51 16.75
C GLN A 70 2.41 8.46 17.69
N LYS A 71 3.23 7.69 18.42
CA LYS A 71 2.72 6.69 19.36
C LYS A 71 1.86 7.34 20.44
N GLY A 72 0.60 6.89 20.53
CA GLY A 72 -0.37 7.40 21.51
C GLY A 72 -1.04 8.72 21.11
N ASP A 73 -0.75 9.28 19.94
CA ASP A 73 -1.48 10.44 19.43
C ASP A 73 -2.83 10.01 18.83
N PRO A 74 -3.98 10.35 19.44
CA PRO A 74 -5.30 9.95 18.96
C PRO A 74 -5.70 10.66 17.66
N ASN A 75 -4.96 11.68 17.25
CA ASN A 75 -5.21 12.45 16.04
C ASN A 75 -4.24 12.11 14.90
N ALA A 76 -3.53 10.98 14.99
CA ALA A 76 -2.60 10.55 13.99
C ALA A 76 -3.04 9.22 13.32
N VAL A 77 -2.97 9.16 12.00
CA VAL A 77 -3.26 7.96 11.20
C VAL A 77 -2.17 7.71 10.19
N LEU A 78 -2.01 6.44 9.81
CA LEU A 78 -1.05 5.99 8.81
C LEU A 78 -1.79 5.32 7.65
N MET A 79 -1.44 5.68 6.42
CA MET A 79 -1.82 4.92 5.23
C MET A 79 -0.89 3.72 5.07
N GLY A 80 -1.45 2.58 4.69
CA GLY A 80 -0.66 1.36 4.48
C GLY A 80 -1.37 0.39 3.54
N GLY A 81 -0.71 -0.70 3.21
CA GLY A 81 -1.30 -1.72 2.34
C GLY A 81 -0.36 -2.90 2.10
N MET A 82 -0.72 -3.77 1.15
CA MET A 82 -0.02 -5.01 0.86
C MET A 82 1.46 -4.79 0.49
N VAL A 83 1.77 -3.69 -0.19
CA VAL A 83 3.16 -3.32 -0.54
C VAL A 83 4.02 -3.18 0.73
N MET A 84 3.49 -2.57 1.78
CA MET A 84 4.20 -2.42 3.05
C MET A 84 4.39 -3.78 3.75
N VAL A 85 3.39 -4.66 3.72
CA VAL A 85 3.49 -6.01 4.28
C VAL A 85 4.66 -6.76 3.64
N GLY A 86 4.70 -6.82 2.31
CA GLY A 86 5.78 -7.48 1.59
C GLY A 86 7.14 -6.80 1.76
N GLY A 87 7.16 -5.46 1.87
CA GLY A 87 8.38 -4.70 2.15
C GLY A 87 8.99 -5.00 3.52
N ILE A 88 8.14 -5.15 4.54
CA ILE A 88 8.56 -5.54 5.91
C ILE A 88 9.26 -6.90 5.87
N GLU A 89 8.66 -7.89 5.22
CA GLU A 89 9.20 -9.24 5.11
C GLU A 89 10.51 -9.28 4.30
N LEU A 90 10.51 -8.66 3.12
CA LEU A 90 11.67 -8.63 2.24
C LEU A 90 12.90 -7.98 2.89
N GLN A 91 12.68 -6.89 3.64
CA GLN A 91 13.75 -6.11 4.25
C GLN A 91 14.09 -6.58 5.66
N LYS A 92 13.36 -7.57 6.20
CA LYS A 92 13.46 -8.00 7.60
C LYS A 92 13.39 -6.79 8.54
N SER A 93 12.40 -5.93 8.30
CA SER A 93 12.25 -4.66 9.02
C SER A 93 12.10 -4.88 10.53
N PRO A 94 12.78 -4.11 11.37
CA PRO A 94 12.63 -4.19 12.82
C PRO A 94 11.27 -3.68 13.31
N VAL A 95 10.55 -2.93 12.46
CA VAL A 95 9.18 -2.48 12.73
C VAL A 95 8.20 -3.19 11.82
N ASN A 96 7.00 -3.45 12.33
CA ASN A 96 5.95 -4.13 11.58
C ASN A 96 4.55 -3.61 11.96
N LEU A 97 3.53 -4.08 11.25
CA LEU A 97 2.16 -3.60 11.41
C LEU A 97 1.47 -4.07 12.70
N THR A 98 2.06 -4.97 13.49
CA THR A 98 1.53 -5.30 14.83
C THR A 98 1.79 -4.19 15.86
N MET A 99 2.66 -3.23 15.51
CA MET A 99 2.99 -2.07 16.35
C MET A 99 2.02 -0.88 16.15
N VAL A 100 1.04 -1.03 15.26
CA VAL A 100 -0.02 -0.05 14.99
C VAL A 100 -1.38 -0.73 15.04
N THR A 101 -2.44 0.04 15.29
CA THR A 101 -3.81 -0.47 15.36
C THR A 101 -4.48 -0.33 13.99
N PRO A 102 -4.89 -1.42 13.32
CA PRO A 102 -5.65 -1.33 12.09
C PRO A 102 -7.04 -0.76 12.36
N ILE A 103 -7.46 0.22 11.55
CA ILE A 103 -8.75 0.90 11.70
C ILE A 103 -9.74 0.42 10.62
N ALA A 104 -9.37 0.52 9.36
CA ALA A 104 -10.24 0.18 8.24
C ALA A 104 -9.47 -0.23 6.99
N ARG A 105 -10.07 -1.12 6.19
CA ARG A 105 -9.67 -1.36 4.80
C ARG A 105 -10.47 -0.43 3.90
N LEU A 106 -9.78 0.46 3.19
CA LEU A 106 -10.41 1.49 2.35
C LEU A 106 -10.71 1.00 0.94
N THR A 107 -9.74 0.31 0.33
CA THR A 107 -9.81 -0.10 -1.08
C THR A 107 -9.34 -1.55 -1.25
N SER A 108 -9.76 -2.15 -2.35
CA SER A 108 -9.19 -3.37 -2.91
C SER A 108 -8.97 -3.14 -4.40
N GLU A 109 -7.92 -3.72 -4.95
CA GLU A 109 -7.56 -3.58 -6.35
C GLU A 109 -7.17 -4.92 -6.95
N TYR A 110 -7.30 -5.03 -8.27
CA TYR A 110 -6.85 -6.20 -9.02
C TYR A 110 -5.58 -5.84 -9.77
N LEU A 111 -4.62 -6.77 -9.76
CA LEU A 111 -3.41 -6.64 -10.56
C LEU A 111 -3.67 -7.17 -11.96
N VAL A 112 -3.05 -6.53 -12.95
CA VAL A 112 -3.11 -6.94 -14.35
C VAL A 112 -1.71 -7.13 -14.89
N VAL A 113 -1.54 -8.08 -15.83
CA VAL A 113 -0.30 -8.25 -16.59
C VAL A 113 -0.49 -7.56 -17.93
N VAL A 114 0.39 -6.62 -18.25
CA VAL A 114 0.40 -5.89 -19.51
C VAL A 114 1.75 -6.02 -20.19
N VAL A 115 1.76 -5.95 -21.51
CA VAL A 115 2.97 -5.91 -22.33
C VAL A 115 2.89 -4.73 -23.30
N PRO A 116 4.02 -4.21 -23.80
CA PRO A 116 4.01 -3.18 -24.85
C PRO A 116 3.20 -3.63 -26.08
N ALA A 117 2.54 -2.69 -26.75
CA ALA A 117 1.70 -3.00 -27.93
C ALA A 117 2.47 -3.73 -29.04
N ASN A 118 3.75 -3.43 -29.20
CA ASN A 118 4.66 -4.08 -30.17
C ASN A 118 5.34 -5.34 -29.61
N SER A 119 4.96 -5.83 -28.43
CA SER A 119 5.50 -7.05 -27.86
C SER A 119 5.23 -8.26 -28.76
N PRO A 120 6.15 -9.25 -28.84
CA PRO A 120 5.90 -10.52 -29.51
C PRO A 120 4.85 -11.37 -28.74
N TYR A 121 4.63 -11.11 -27.45
CA TYR A 121 3.66 -11.84 -26.63
C TYR A 121 2.26 -11.25 -26.87
N LYS A 122 1.36 -12.05 -27.43
CA LYS A 122 -0.03 -11.64 -27.72
C LYS A 122 -1.02 -12.26 -26.74
N THR A 123 -0.60 -13.32 -26.05
CA THR A 123 -1.39 -14.01 -25.03
C THR A 123 -0.54 -14.27 -23.79
N MET A 124 -1.21 -14.58 -22.68
CA MET A 124 -0.51 -15.04 -21.48
C MET A 124 0.26 -16.34 -21.72
N GLY A 125 -0.25 -17.20 -22.62
CA GLY A 125 0.45 -18.43 -23.04
C GLY A 125 1.80 -18.16 -23.68
N ASP A 126 1.91 -17.16 -24.56
CA ASP A 126 3.17 -16.78 -25.22
C ASP A 126 4.18 -16.30 -24.19
N LEU A 127 3.74 -15.42 -23.27
CA LEU A 127 4.58 -14.90 -22.19
C LEU A 127 5.09 -16.05 -21.29
N VAL A 128 4.20 -16.95 -20.88
CA VAL A 128 4.55 -18.11 -20.04
C VAL A 128 5.53 -19.04 -20.76
N ALA A 129 5.34 -19.30 -22.04
CA ALA A 129 6.25 -20.15 -22.81
C ALA A 129 7.67 -19.55 -22.84
N ALA A 130 7.80 -18.26 -23.13
CA ALA A 130 9.09 -17.56 -23.10
C ALA A 130 9.70 -17.53 -21.68
N PHE A 131 8.89 -17.29 -20.67
CA PHE A 131 9.32 -17.26 -19.28
C PHE A 131 9.82 -18.62 -18.79
N LYS A 132 9.18 -19.72 -19.19
CA LYS A 132 9.66 -21.08 -18.89
C LYS A 132 10.95 -21.43 -19.62
N ALA A 133 11.11 -20.97 -20.85
CA ALA A 133 12.30 -21.24 -21.64
C ALA A 133 13.56 -20.55 -21.06
N ASP A 134 13.43 -19.28 -20.66
CA ASP A 134 14.51 -18.52 -20.04
C ASP A 134 13.93 -17.44 -19.10
N PRO A 135 13.77 -17.75 -17.81
CA PRO A 135 13.18 -16.84 -16.85
C PRO A 135 13.94 -15.51 -16.71
N GLY A 136 15.26 -15.54 -16.87
CA GLY A 136 16.11 -14.34 -16.74
C GLY A 136 15.94 -13.33 -17.88
N LYS A 137 15.50 -13.78 -19.06
CA LYS A 137 15.25 -12.91 -20.21
C LYS A 137 13.89 -12.23 -20.19
N VAL A 138 12.95 -12.70 -19.37
CA VAL A 138 11.65 -12.05 -19.20
C VAL A 138 11.75 -11.09 -18.01
N SER A 139 11.84 -9.80 -18.30
CA SER A 139 11.89 -8.76 -17.27
C SER A 139 10.49 -8.38 -16.85
N TRP A 140 10.19 -8.58 -15.56
CA TRP A 140 8.96 -8.17 -14.91
C TRP A 140 9.14 -6.78 -14.31
N HIS A 141 8.21 -5.89 -14.57
CA HIS A 141 8.23 -4.52 -14.04
C HIS A 141 6.96 -4.28 -13.24
N GLY A 142 7.07 -3.53 -12.17
CA GLY A 142 5.95 -3.16 -11.31
C GLY A 142 6.39 -2.23 -10.20
N GLY A 143 5.57 -2.06 -9.19
CA GLY A 143 5.86 -1.22 -8.03
C GLY A 143 7.05 -1.71 -7.20
N SER A 144 7.08 -1.34 -5.94
CA SER A 144 8.22 -1.62 -5.04
C SER A 144 8.57 -3.10 -4.95
N ALA A 145 9.85 -3.39 -4.85
CA ALA A 145 10.33 -4.76 -4.57
C ALA A 145 9.70 -5.29 -3.25
N GLY A 146 9.24 -6.54 -3.30
CA GLY A 146 8.47 -7.15 -2.20
C GLY A 146 6.99 -6.77 -2.19
N GLY A 147 6.55 -5.82 -3.01
CA GLY A 147 5.15 -5.43 -3.13
C GLY A 147 4.29 -6.43 -3.91
N SER A 148 3.01 -6.09 -4.05
CA SER A 148 1.99 -6.94 -4.68
C SER A 148 2.37 -7.41 -6.09
N ASP A 149 2.96 -6.52 -6.90
CA ASP A 149 3.35 -6.84 -8.28
C ASP A 149 4.50 -7.85 -8.32
N HIS A 150 5.50 -7.69 -7.44
CA HIS A 150 6.60 -8.63 -7.31
C HIS A 150 6.11 -10.00 -6.82
N ILE A 151 5.21 -10.01 -5.84
CA ILE A 151 4.59 -11.24 -5.34
C ILE A 151 3.80 -11.93 -6.46
N LEU A 152 3.04 -11.17 -7.27
CA LEU A 152 2.31 -11.73 -8.42
C LEU A 152 3.25 -12.42 -9.40
N ALA A 153 4.36 -11.79 -9.78
CA ALA A 153 5.35 -12.40 -10.66
C ALA A 153 5.92 -13.71 -10.07
N GLY A 154 6.20 -13.73 -8.77
CA GLY A 154 6.62 -14.93 -8.05
C GLY A 154 5.56 -16.04 -8.02
N LEU A 155 4.28 -15.67 -7.83
CA LEU A 155 3.16 -16.62 -7.86
C LEU A 155 2.95 -17.19 -9.25
N ILE A 156 3.08 -16.39 -10.30
CA ILE A 156 3.03 -16.87 -11.70
C ILE A 156 4.19 -17.84 -11.94
N ALA A 157 5.42 -17.50 -11.55
CA ALA A 157 6.57 -18.39 -11.68
C ALA A 157 6.29 -19.75 -11.04
N ARG A 158 5.84 -19.76 -9.80
CA ARG A 158 5.49 -20.97 -9.07
C ARG A 158 4.39 -21.77 -9.76
N ALA A 159 3.33 -21.11 -10.22
CA ALA A 159 2.18 -21.76 -10.87
C ALA A 159 2.57 -22.47 -12.18
N VAL A 160 3.58 -21.93 -12.89
CA VAL A 160 4.05 -22.50 -14.16
C VAL A 160 5.30 -23.40 -14.02
N GLY A 161 5.73 -23.68 -12.79
CA GLY A 161 6.86 -24.56 -12.50
C GLY A 161 8.23 -23.92 -12.67
N VAL A 162 8.31 -22.58 -12.66
CA VAL A 162 9.57 -21.83 -12.63
C VAL A 162 9.92 -21.47 -11.18
N ASP A 163 11.20 -21.58 -10.82
CA ASP A 163 11.68 -21.16 -9.51
C ASP A 163 11.47 -19.65 -9.34
N PRO A 164 10.69 -19.20 -8.33
CA PRO A 164 10.47 -17.77 -8.07
C PRO A 164 11.76 -16.96 -7.88
N ALA A 165 12.83 -17.57 -7.39
CA ALA A 165 14.13 -16.92 -7.23
C ALA A 165 14.78 -16.50 -8.59
N LYS A 166 14.30 -17.06 -9.70
CA LYS A 166 14.76 -16.72 -11.07
C LYS A 166 13.97 -15.58 -11.71
N VAL A 167 12.98 -15.03 -11.02
CA VAL A 167 12.21 -13.89 -11.52
C VAL A 167 13.11 -12.67 -11.63
N ASN A 168 13.30 -12.17 -12.85
CA ASN A 168 14.00 -10.91 -13.09
C ASN A 168 13.01 -9.75 -12.87
N TYR A 169 12.96 -9.20 -11.65
CA TYR A 169 12.03 -8.14 -11.27
C TYR A 169 12.72 -6.79 -11.17
N VAL A 170 12.20 -5.81 -11.87
CA VAL A 170 12.66 -4.41 -11.87
C VAL A 170 11.59 -3.54 -11.21
N ALA A 171 11.90 -3.05 -10.02
CA ALA A 171 11.01 -2.18 -9.27
C ALA A 171 10.97 -0.77 -9.88
N ALA A 172 9.78 -0.25 -10.10
CA ALA A 172 9.53 1.14 -10.44
C ALA A 172 9.29 1.97 -9.16
N LYS A 173 9.55 3.26 -9.26
CA LYS A 173 9.16 4.20 -8.20
C LYS A 173 7.66 4.44 -8.33
N GLY A 174 6.89 3.98 -7.35
CA GLY A 174 5.45 4.24 -7.23
C GLY A 174 5.16 5.54 -6.51
#